data_1d5fa6244e5cf6b810a7b88bf5cd1964
#
_entry.id   1d5fa6244e5cf6b810a7b88bf5cd1964
#
_cell.length_a   1.000
_cell.length_b   1.000
_cell.length_c   1.000
_cell.angle_alpha   90.00
_cell.angle_beta   90.00
_cell.angle_gamma   90.00
#
_symmetry.space_group_name_H-M   'P 1'
#
loop_
_entity.id
_entity.type
_entity.pdbx_description
1 polymer ?
#
loop_
_entity_poly.entity_id
_entity_poly.type
_entity_poly.pdbx_seq_one_letter_code
_entity_poly.pdbx_strand_id
1 'polypeptide(L)'
;MKHFKTYLLCLGLALTTASCSQDDFDSTEATSEKLVEMSFIAGSSQPVTRTVLGSDGATVTWQTNDKIGIGFKGNQPKNYPFTTPTAGSDVRFWGTAPDVNNVSYFMMYPYQQDAKISANSNTQAIYEYNFPKEQNAIAGTFDPKANVSVGIIPKRGKPFIAYNVGGLLRFTIKGTSDVKQVKLLAVGQENLAGTINSTITFANDGKISAAQNKFTAASPVVNLKAESGTLEENKSYYIALPEQKLSQGLTLVFIMQDGKAILKKVKQEINIQRAKVYDLGEMTLDASKAKPFILKNQGLIEAVGAKISGLIRTAEGNMDIYAADNLEKILSYKGMLEVNNKDNFTSIDELQYYRNINGLNLQGNKNLAGELNLNKYP
;
A
#
# COMPACT_ATOMS: atom_id res chain seq x y z
N MET A 1 63.68 -19.11 35.63
CA MET A 1 64.41 -20.39 35.64
C MET A 1 63.91 -21.24 34.48
N LYS A 2 64.79 -21.51 33.58
CA LYS A 2 65.04 -22.75 32.83
C LYS A 2 63.97 -23.15 31.84
N HIS A 3 64.22 -23.01 30.60
CA HIS A 3 65.02 -23.79 29.61
C HIS A 3 64.10 -24.62 28.71
N PHE A 4 64.13 -24.40 27.38
CA PHE A 4 64.88 -25.07 26.30
C PHE A 4 64.16 -26.32 25.79
N LYS A 5 63.99 -26.67 24.54
CA LYS A 5 64.71 -26.59 23.24
C LYS A 5 63.74 -27.17 22.19
N THR A 6 63.54 -26.60 21.02
CA THR A 6 64.14 -26.98 19.72
C THR A 6 64.40 -28.47 19.48
N TYR A 7 63.75 -29.03 18.41
CA TYR A 7 64.40 -29.84 17.37
C TYR A 7 63.53 -29.93 16.08
N LEU A 8 64.16 -29.57 15.05
CA LEU A 8 64.10 -29.71 13.63
C LEU A 8 64.46 -31.15 13.22
N LEU A 9 63.83 -31.76 12.20
CA LEU A 9 64.46 -32.54 11.09
C LEU A 9 63.36 -33.21 10.22
N CYS A 10 63.20 -32.80 9.00
CA CYS A 10 63.66 -33.34 7.70
C CYS A 10 63.01 -34.62 7.18
N LEU A 11 62.44 -34.43 5.97
CA LEU A 11 62.60 -35.24 4.74
C LEU A 11 61.87 -36.57 4.63
N GLY A 12 61.04 -36.66 3.63
CA GLY A 12 60.50 -37.90 3.08
C GLY A 12 59.61 -37.66 1.87
N LEU A 13 60.26 -37.59 0.70
CA LEU A 13 59.65 -37.50 -0.62
C LEU A 13 59.00 -38.86 -0.99
N ALA A 14 57.71 -38.91 -1.24
CA ALA A 14 57.13 -40.06 -1.98
C ALA A 14 56.08 -39.55 -2.94
N LEU A 15 56.37 -39.52 -4.21
CA LEU A 15 55.43 -39.41 -5.32
C LEU A 15 54.56 -40.65 -5.38
N THR A 16 53.27 -40.49 -5.32
CA THR A 16 52.30 -41.43 -5.89
C THR A 16 51.28 -40.68 -6.70
N THR A 17 51.29 -40.91 -7.99
CA THR A 17 50.27 -40.51 -8.96
C THR A 17 48.98 -41.22 -8.65
N ALA A 18 47.89 -40.51 -8.46
CA ALA A 18 46.54 -41.02 -8.53
C ALA A 18 45.66 -39.98 -9.22
N SER A 19 45.33 -40.34 -10.40
CA SER A 19 44.12 -40.16 -11.18
C SER A 19 43.19 -39.04 -10.79
N CYS A 20 43.03 -38.08 -11.73
CA CYS A 20 41.94 -37.15 -11.84
C CYS A 20 40.59 -37.84 -11.88
N SER A 21 39.69 -37.54 -10.97
CA SER A 21 38.27 -37.45 -11.30
C SER A 21 37.95 -35.97 -11.23
N GLN A 22 37.76 -35.42 -12.40
CA GLN A 22 37.28 -34.07 -12.63
C GLN A 22 35.78 -34.11 -12.34
N ASP A 23 35.40 -33.84 -11.10
CA ASP A 23 34.06 -33.39 -10.79
C ASP A 23 34.04 -31.93 -11.20
N ASP A 24 33.48 -31.67 -12.38
CA ASP A 24 33.04 -30.37 -12.81
C ASP A 24 31.92 -29.90 -11.86
N PHE A 25 32.32 -29.31 -10.72
CA PHE A 25 31.47 -28.35 -10.06
C PHE A 25 31.43 -27.14 -10.98
N ASP A 26 30.41 -27.12 -11.82
CA ASP A 26 29.97 -25.92 -12.51
C ASP A 26 29.50 -24.91 -11.43
N SER A 27 30.49 -24.25 -10.82
CA SER A 27 30.26 -23.04 -10.06
C SER A 27 29.78 -22.02 -11.09
N THR A 28 28.47 -21.94 -11.29
CA THR A 28 27.84 -20.76 -11.83
C THR A 28 28.22 -19.61 -10.92
N GLU A 29 29.40 -19.01 -11.19
CA GLU A 29 29.72 -17.69 -10.67
C GLU A 29 28.53 -16.80 -11.06
N ALA A 30 27.78 -16.40 -10.06
CA ALA A 30 26.81 -15.33 -10.21
C ALA A 30 27.64 -14.12 -10.68
N THR A 31 27.66 -13.90 -11.98
CA THR A 31 28.31 -12.73 -12.58
C THR A 31 27.70 -11.52 -11.94
N SER A 32 28.45 -10.91 -11.02
CA SER A 32 28.01 -9.68 -10.35
C SER A 32 27.80 -8.63 -11.45
N GLU A 33 26.53 -8.20 -11.65
CA GLU A 33 26.19 -7.15 -12.60
C GLU A 33 27.08 -5.93 -12.32
N LYS A 34 27.87 -5.51 -13.31
CA LYS A 34 28.71 -4.33 -13.20
C LYS A 34 27.81 -3.10 -13.14
N LEU A 35 27.69 -2.51 -11.96
CA LEU A 35 26.99 -1.26 -11.74
C LEU A 35 27.84 -0.07 -12.13
N VAL A 36 27.26 0.92 -12.79
CA VAL A 36 27.90 2.20 -13.13
C VAL A 36 27.08 3.35 -12.56
N GLU A 37 27.76 4.43 -12.21
CA GLU A 37 27.08 5.67 -11.83
C GLU A 37 26.34 6.25 -13.03
N MET A 38 25.11 6.66 -12.81
CA MET A 38 24.33 7.32 -13.84
C MET A 38 23.33 8.31 -13.23
N SER A 39 22.72 9.11 -14.08
CA SER A 39 21.69 10.04 -13.63
C SER A 39 20.54 10.11 -14.62
N PHE A 40 19.37 10.44 -14.08
CA PHE A 40 18.14 10.65 -14.83
C PHE A 40 17.57 12.02 -14.50
N ILE A 41 17.02 12.70 -15.52
CA ILE A 41 16.49 14.06 -15.40
C ILE A 41 14.96 13.98 -15.38
N ALA A 42 14.34 14.54 -14.35
CA ALA A 42 12.91 14.76 -14.35
C ALA A 42 12.60 16.04 -15.11
N GLY A 43 11.75 15.98 -16.14
CA GLY A 43 11.35 17.14 -16.92
C GLY A 43 10.13 17.85 -16.35
N SER A 44 9.97 19.13 -16.67
CA SER A 44 8.95 20.04 -16.12
C SER A 44 7.60 20.02 -16.84
N SER A 45 7.46 19.30 -17.94
CA SER A 45 6.25 19.38 -18.78
C SER A 45 5.03 18.68 -18.18
N GLN A 46 4.19 19.45 -17.55
CA GLN A 46 2.85 19.19 -16.99
C GLN A 46 2.75 19.07 -15.45
N PRO A 47 1.74 19.67 -14.83
CA PRO A 47 1.62 19.80 -13.36
C PRO A 47 0.97 18.57 -12.68
N VAL A 48 1.37 17.33 -12.99
CA VAL A 48 0.49 16.20 -12.66
C VAL A 48 1.07 15.20 -11.65
N THR A 49 2.38 15.24 -11.31
CA THR A 49 2.94 14.13 -10.52
C THR A 49 4.19 14.51 -9.74
N ARG A 50 4.04 15.04 -8.56
CA ARG A 50 5.18 15.38 -7.67
C ARG A 50 4.78 15.25 -6.21
N THR A 51 5.70 15.50 -5.29
CA THR A 51 5.59 15.05 -3.90
C THR A 51 4.82 15.96 -2.97
N VAL A 52 4.72 17.24 -3.28
CA VAL A 52 3.96 18.20 -2.45
C VAL A 52 3.10 19.07 -3.34
N LEU A 53 1.83 19.18 -2.97
CA LEU A 53 0.89 20.09 -3.60
C LEU A 53 1.29 21.53 -3.25
N GLY A 54 1.55 22.38 -4.24
CA GLY A 54 1.83 23.79 -4.03
C GLY A 54 0.65 24.54 -3.44
N SER A 55 0.89 25.76 -2.96
CA SER A 55 -0.16 26.62 -2.39
C SER A 55 -1.27 26.96 -3.39
N ASP A 56 -1.00 26.82 -4.69
CA ASP A 56 -1.97 26.99 -5.79
C ASP A 56 -2.88 25.75 -5.98
N GLY A 57 -2.65 24.66 -5.23
CA GLY A 57 -3.40 23.40 -5.32
C GLY A 57 -3.21 22.63 -6.64
N ALA A 58 -2.26 23.07 -7.49
CA ALA A 58 -2.04 22.52 -8.82
C ALA A 58 -0.57 22.17 -9.10
N THR A 59 0.36 22.96 -8.58
CA THR A 59 1.80 22.73 -8.77
C THR A 59 2.31 21.73 -7.76
N VAL A 60 3.05 20.73 -8.22
CA VAL A 60 3.69 19.72 -7.34
C VAL A 60 5.19 19.68 -7.68
N THR A 61 6.07 19.70 -6.69
CA THR A 61 7.52 19.76 -6.85
C THR A 61 8.22 18.58 -6.20
N TRP A 62 9.36 18.16 -6.74
CA TRP A 62 10.28 17.21 -6.10
C TRP A 62 10.88 17.83 -4.84
N GLN A 63 11.12 17.00 -3.84
CA GLN A 63 11.77 17.41 -2.60
C GLN A 63 13.19 16.87 -2.54
N THR A 64 14.05 17.54 -1.78
CA THR A 64 15.40 17.04 -1.48
C THR A 64 15.30 15.63 -0.86
N ASN A 65 16.17 14.73 -1.32
CA ASN A 65 16.20 13.32 -0.94
C ASN A 65 15.01 12.46 -1.42
N ASP A 66 14.16 12.96 -2.31
CA ASP A 66 13.22 12.10 -3.01
C ASP A 66 13.97 10.99 -3.74
N LYS A 67 13.38 9.79 -3.70
CA LYS A 67 13.95 8.60 -4.34
C LYS A 67 12.99 8.02 -5.38
N ILE A 68 13.53 7.73 -6.55
CA ILE A 68 12.85 6.96 -7.59
C ILE A 68 13.47 5.57 -7.72
N GLY A 69 12.69 4.62 -8.17
CA GLY A 69 13.15 3.32 -8.60
C GLY A 69 13.33 3.27 -10.10
N ILE A 70 14.38 2.62 -10.58
CA ILE A 70 14.66 2.45 -12.02
C ILE A 70 14.75 0.96 -12.33
N GLY A 71 14.01 0.54 -13.36
CA GLY A 71 14.12 -0.79 -13.96
C GLY A 71 14.27 -0.69 -15.48
N PHE A 72 14.66 -1.79 -16.09
CA PHE A 72 14.82 -1.92 -17.53
C PHE A 72 14.64 -3.38 -17.96
N LYS A 73 14.72 -3.66 -19.24
CA LYS A 73 14.65 -5.03 -19.75
C LYS A 73 15.89 -5.82 -19.34
N GLY A 74 15.68 -6.91 -18.59
CA GLY A 74 16.74 -7.80 -18.09
C GLY A 74 16.19 -9.17 -17.75
N ASN A 75 17.07 -10.07 -17.31
CA ASN A 75 16.70 -11.45 -16.96
C ASN A 75 15.86 -11.56 -15.68
N GLN A 76 15.99 -10.57 -14.79
CA GLN A 76 15.26 -10.50 -13.53
C GLN A 76 14.65 -9.11 -13.33
N PRO A 77 13.44 -9.03 -12.75
CA PRO A 77 12.89 -7.74 -12.33
C PRO A 77 13.81 -7.04 -11.34
N LYS A 78 14.10 -5.76 -11.56
CA LYS A 78 14.97 -4.95 -10.71
C LYS A 78 14.35 -3.60 -10.42
N ASN A 79 14.77 -2.98 -9.33
CA ASN A 79 14.35 -1.66 -8.88
C ASN A 79 15.54 -0.93 -8.24
N TYR A 80 16.34 -0.27 -9.05
CA TYR A 80 17.54 0.44 -8.62
C TYR A 80 17.18 1.81 -8.05
N PRO A 81 17.64 2.17 -6.81
CA PRO A 81 17.35 3.46 -6.21
C PRO A 81 18.17 4.61 -6.80
N PHE A 82 17.52 5.71 -7.09
CA PHE A 82 18.12 6.98 -7.51
C PHE A 82 17.56 8.10 -6.65
N THR A 83 18.43 9.00 -6.18
CA THR A 83 18.08 10.07 -5.24
C THR A 83 18.40 11.43 -5.83
N THR A 84 17.53 12.43 -5.61
CA THR A 84 17.83 13.82 -5.94
C THR A 84 18.36 14.59 -4.73
N PRO A 85 19.49 15.33 -4.86
CA PRO A 85 20.01 16.18 -3.80
C PRO A 85 19.30 17.52 -3.71
N THR A 86 18.43 17.87 -4.67
CA THR A 86 17.80 19.19 -4.79
C THR A 86 16.29 19.07 -4.90
N ALA A 87 15.57 20.07 -4.39
CA ALA A 87 14.16 20.26 -4.64
C ALA A 87 13.89 21.08 -5.90
N GLY A 88 12.71 20.95 -6.50
CA GLY A 88 12.29 21.75 -7.65
C GLY A 88 11.45 21.01 -8.66
N SER A 89 11.20 21.66 -9.80
CA SER A 89 10.45 21.08 -10.92
C SER A 89 11.33 20.22 -11.83
N ASP A 90 12.55 20.68 -12.07
CA ASP A 90 13.55 20.04 -12.93
C ASP A 90 14.72 19.60 -12.06
N VAL A 91 14.72 18.34 -11.67
CA VAL A 91 15.77 17.80 -10.80
C VAL A 91 16.48 16.63 -11.46
N ARG A 92 17.68 16.35 -10.97
CA ARG A 92 18.47 15.21 -11.40
C ARG A 92 18.56 14.18 -10.29
N PHE A 93 18.24 12.96 -10.63
CA PHE A 93 18.38 11.80 -9.74
C PHE A 93 19.67 11.06 -10.04
N TRP A 94 20.44 10.73 -9.02
CA TRP A 94 21.72 10.05 -9.09
C TRP A 94 21.65 8.69 -8.41
N GLY A 95 22.31 7.70 -8.99
CA GLY A 95 22.36 6.34 -8.45
C GLY A 95 23.24 5.43 -9.31
N THR A 96 23.20 4.14 -9.00
CA THR A 96 23.95 3.12 -9.73
C THR A 96 23.00 2.07 -10.29
N ALA A 97 23.22 1.68 -11.55
CA ALA A 97 22.54 0.58 -12.21
C ALA A 97 23.43 0.00 -13.31
N PRO A 98 23.15 -1.18 -13.89
CA PRO A 98 23.84 -1.68 -15.06
C PRO A 98 23.72 -0.72 -16.25
N ASP A 99 24.80 -0.54 -17.01
CA ASP A 99 24.77 0.21 -18.25
C ASP A 99 24.30 -0.70 -19.39
N VAL A 100 23.05 -0.55 -19.76
CA VAL A 100 22.41 -1.34 -20.80
C VAL A 100 22.19 -0.48 -22.05
N ASN A 101 22.57 -1.02 -23.22
CA ASN A 101 22.47 -0.31 -24.49
C ASN A 101 21.13 -0.59 -25.19
N ASN A 102 20.63 0.41 -25.92
CA ASN A 102 19.45 0.31 -26.79
C ASN A 102 18.15 -0.17 -26.09
N VAL A 103 18.02 0.13 -24.79
CA VAL A 103 16.80 -0.14 -24.03
C VAL A 103 16.25 1.14 -23.41
N SER A 104 14.94 1.15 -23.19
CA SER A 104 14.30 2.16 -22.35
C SER A 104 14.46 1.80 -20.88
N TYR A 105 14.60 2.82 -20.05
CA TYR A 105 14.48 2.69 -18.60
C TYR A 105 13.08 3.07 -18.18
N PHE A 106 12.62 2.47 -17.13
CA PHE A 106 11.30 2.69 -16.55
C PHE A 106 11.47 3.15 -15.11
N MET A 107 10.84 4.26 -14.76
CA MET A 107 10.91 4.82 -13.41
C MET A 107 9.63 4.60 -12.63
N MET A 108 9.75 4.51 -11.32
CA MET A 108 8.66 4.52 -10.36
C MET A 108 8.98 5.47 -9.19
N TYR A 109 8.01 6.21 -8.74
CA TYR A 109 8.07 7.04 -7.53
C TYR A 109 6.86 6.74 -6.65
N PRO A 110 6.99 6.74 -5.32
CA PRO A 110 8.25 6.74 -4.57
C PRO A 110 9.01 5.42 -4.75
N TYR A 111 10.31 5.44 -4.51
CA TYR A 111 11.09 4.20 -4.41
C TYR A 111 10.53 3.32 -3.30
N GLN A 112 10.29 2.07 -3.61
CA GLN A 112 9.89 1.03 -2.66
C GLN A 112 10.89 -0.12 -2.80
N GLN A 113 11.52 -0.53 -1.70
CA GLN A 113 12.60 -1.52 -1.72
C GLN A 113 12.14 -2.86 -2.33
N ASP A 114 10.92 -3.29 -2.02
CA ASP A 114 10.37 -4.57 -2.45
C ASP A 114 9.63 -4.50 -3.79
N ALA A 115 9.51 -3.30 -4.36
CA ALA A 115 8.89 -3.14 -5.66
C ALA A 115 9.76 -3.73 -6.77
N LYS A 116 9.12 -4.17 -7.85
CA LYS A 116 9.79 -4.76 -9.00
C LYS A 116 9.36 -4.06 -10.28
N ILE A 117 10.32 -3.83 -11.17
CA ILE A 117 10.08 -3.31 -12.51
C ILE A 117 10.65 -4.30 -13.51
N SER A 118 9.79 -4.81 -14.40
CA SER A 118 10.15 -5.75 -15.45
C SER A 118 9.69 -5.22 -16.80
N ALA A 119 10.60 -4.89 -17.69
CA ALA A 119 10.25 -4.38 -19.01
C ALA A 119 9.95 -5.52 -19.99
N ASN A 120 8.74 -5.52 -20.57
CA ASN A 120 8.35 -6.45 -21.62
C ASN A 120 8.88 -6.00 -23.01
N SER A 121 8.94 -4.67 -23.21
CA SER A 121 9.43 -4.05 -24.43
C SER A 121 10.05 -2.67 -24.12
N ASN A 122 10.46 -1.93 -25.15
CA ASN A 122 10.92 -0.56 -24.97
C ASN A 122 9.82 0.46 -24.64
N THR A 123 8.55 0.04 -24.66
CA THR A 123 7.40 0.91 -24.38
C THR A 123 6.45 0.32 -23.34
N GLN A 124 6.73 -0.88 -22.83
CA GLN A 124 5.84 -1.54 -21.86
C GLN A 124 6.63 -2.17 -20.71
N ALA A 125 6.17 -1.93 -19.49
CA ALA A 125 6.71 -2.55 -18.29
C ALA A 125 5.62 -3.05 -17.37
N ILE A 126 5.96 -4.05 -16.56
CA ILE A 126 5.20 -4.55 -15.43
C ILE A 126 5.83 -3.95 -14.18
N TYR A 127 5.02 -3.31 -13.37
CA TYR A 127 5.38 -2.76 -12.08
C TYR A 127 4.65 -3.55 -10.97
N GLU A 128 5.41 -4.12 -10.06
CA GLU A 128 4.87 -4.66 -8.80
C GLU A 128 5.22 -3.68 -7.69
N TYR A 129 4.21 -3.06 -7.08
CA TYR A 129 4.37 -2.03 -6.06
C TYR A 129 3.25 -2.08 -5.03
N ASN A 130 3.51 -1.49 -3.87
CA ASN A 130 2.50 -1.36 -2.83
C ASN A 130 1.80 0.01 -2.90
N PHE A 131 0.47 -0.02 -2.93
CA PHE A 131 -0.36 1.16 -2.71
C PHE A 131 -0.70 1.18 -1.22
N PRO A 132 -0.17 2.14 -0.41
CA PRO A 132 -0.16 1.99 1.04
C PRO A 132 -1.56 2.07 1.65
N LYS A 133 -1.85 1.12 2.53
CA LYS A 133 -3.05 1.12 3.36
C LYS A 133 -3.00 2.22 4.44
N GLU A 134 -1.83 2.48 5.01
CA GLU A 134 -1.60 3.54 5.98
C GLU A 134 -1.05 4.76 5.25
N GLN A 135 -1.72 5.90 5.39
CA GLN A 135 -1.31 7.17 4.81
C GLN A 135 -1.28 8.25 5.89
N ASN A 136 -0.31 9.16 5.83
CA ASN A 136 -0.20 10.26 6.76
C ASN A 136 -1.16 11.38 6.38
N ALA A 137 -1.91 11.89 7.37
CA ALA A 137 -2.76 13.06 7.22
C ALA A 137 -1.91 14.33 7.28
N ILE A 138 -1.70 14.96 6.14
CA ILE A 138 -0.99 16.22 6.01
C ILE A 138 -1.98 17.29 5.57
N ALA A 139 -2.13 18.33 6.40
CA ALA A 139 -3.07 19.42 6.10
C ALA A 139 -2.73 20.09 4.76
N GLY A 140 -3.71 20.18 3.87
CA GLY A 140 -3.58 20.82 2.57
C GLY A 140 -2.90 20.01 1.46
N THR A 141 -2.37 18.80 1.75
CA THR A 141 -1.72 17.95 0.75
C THR A 141 -1.92 16.46 1.05
N PHE A 142 -1.35 15.59 0.23
CA PHE A 142 -1.39 14.14 0.34
C PHE A 142 -0.09 13.60 0.95
N ASP A 143 -0.12 12.34 1.43
CA ASP A 143 1.10 11.62 1.80
C ASP A 143 1.94 11.31 0.54
N PRO A 144 3.17 11.85 0.41
CA PRO A 144 4.02 11.61 -0.75
C PRO A 144 4.30 10.13 -1.00
N LYS A 145 4.33 9.31 0.05
CA LYS A 145 4.56 7.86 -0.04
C LYS A 145 3.38 7.10 -0.68
N ALA A 146 2.20 7.72 -0.70
CA ALA A 146 1.00 7.11 -1.24
C ALA A 146 0.73 7.51 -2.71
N ASN A 147 1.35 8.59 -3.21
CA ASN A 147 1.11 9.07 -4.56
C ASN A 147 2.06 8.42 -5.58
N VAL A 148 1.75 7.18 -5.94
CA VAL A 148 2.59 6.39 -6.85
C VAL A 148 2.52 6.93 -8.27
N SER A 149 3.69 7.09 -8.90
CA SER A 149 3.85 7.54 -10.27
C SER A 149 4.86 6.69 -11.03
N VAL A 150 4.70 6.61 -12.33
CA VAL A 150 5.57 5.88 -13.25
C VAL A 150 5.93 6.72 -14.45
N GLY A 151 7.02 6.35 -15.12
CA GLY A 151 7.47 7.03 -16.32
C GLY A 151 8.39 6.18 -17.15
N ILE A 152 8.60 6.62 -18.38
CA ILE A 152 9.54 6.01 -19.31
C ILE A 152 10.67 6.99 -19.65
N ILE A 153 11.88 6.46 -19.74
CA ILE A 153 13.07 7.16 -20.20
C ILE A 153 13.52 6.44 -21.47
N PRO A 154 13.15 6.95 -22.66
CA PRO A 154 13.37 6.23 -23.92
C PRO A 154 14.85 5.99 -24.22
N LYS A 155 15.71 6.89 -23.73
CA LYS A 155 17.16 6.84 -23.91
C LYS A 155 17.84 7.60 -22.78
N ARG A 156 18.98 7.10 -22.32
CA ARG A 156 19.85 7.80 -21.35
C ARG A 156 20.11 9.25 -21.77
N GLY A 157 20.03 10.19 -20.83
CA GLY A 157 20.17 11.62 -21.08
C GLY A 157 18.92 12.35 -21.56
N LYS A 158 17.83 11.64 -21.85
CA LYS A 158 16.53 12.27 -22.11
C LYS A 158 15.76 12.44 -20.80
N PRO A 159 15.03 13.55 -20.62
CA PRO A 159 14.20 13.76 -19.47
C PRO A 159 13.00 12.80 -19.49
N PHE A 160 12.54 12.42 -18.30
CA PHE A 160 11.28 11.67 -18.12
C PHE A 160 10.21 12.59 -17.53
N ILE A 161 8.97 12.20 -17.77
CA ILE A 161 7.79 12.72 -17.08
C ILE A 161 7.22 11.61 -16.23
N ALA A 162 6.95 11.91 -14.97
CA ALA A 162 6.27 10.97 -14.08
C ALA A 162 4.75 11.13 -14.19
N TYR A 163 3.99 10.05 -14.30
CA TYR A 163 2.53 10.02 -14.40
C TYR A 163 1.94 9.26 -13.23
N ASN A 164 0.99 9.86 -12.53
CA ASN A 164 0.27 9.17 -11.45
C ASN A 164 -0.45 7.93 -11.99
N VAL A 165 -0.39 6.85 -11.23
CA VAL A 165 -1.14 5.62 -11.50
C VAL A 165 -2.46 5.57 -10.73
N GLY A 166 -2.70 6.53 -9.85
CA GLY A 166 -3.93 6.70 -9.08
C GLY A 166 -4.46 8.13 -9.12
N GLY A 167 -5.49 8.37 -8.34
CA GLY A 167 -6.10 9.68 -8.08
C GLY A 167 -6.19 9.99 -6.60
N LEU A 168 -6.68 11.16 -6.28
CA LEU A 168 -6.84 11.66 -4.92
C LEU A 168 -8.31 11.84 -4.57
N LEU A 169 -8.68 11.44 -3.38
CA LEU A 169 -9.93 11.78 -2.74
C LEU A 169 -9.66 12.92 -1.76
N ARG A 170 -10.39 14.04 -1.87
CA ARG A 170 -10.27 15.20 -0.98
C ARG A 170 -11.52 15.35 -0.12
N PHE A 171 -11.34 15.74 1.14
CA PHE A 171 -12.41 16.19 2.03
C PHE A 171 -11.88 17.26 2.98
N THR A 172 -12.78 18.10 3.51
CA THR A 172 -12.44 19.14 4.51
C THR A 172 -13.21 18.87 5.79
N ILE A 173 -12.52 18.83 6.94
CA ILE A 173 -13.15 18.62 8.25
C ILE A 173 -13.73 19.92 8.77
N LYS A 174 -14.98 19.87 9.28
CA LYS A 174 -15.68 20.96 9.93
C LYS A 174 -16.30 20.51 11.26
N GLY A 175 -16.36 21.41 12.23
CA GLY A 175 -17.10 21.24 13.48
C GLY A 175 -16.35 20.54 14.61
N THR A 176 -15.16 20.00 14.38
CA THR A 176 -14.29 19.47 15.44
C THR A 176 -12.86 19.28 14.97
N SER A 177 -11.92 19.37 15.91
CA SER A 177 -10.50 19.05 15.76
C SER A 177 -10.08 17.77 16.50
N ASP A 178 -11.05 16.97 16.99
CA ASP A 178 -10.75 15.79 17.83
C ASP A 178 -10.47 14.51 17.01
N VAL A 179 -10.48 14.57 15.68
CA VAL A 179 -10.27 13.42 14.81
C VAL A 179 -8.80 13.01 14.80
N LYS A 180 -8.49 11.81 15.28
CA LYS A 180 -7.11 11.25 15.23
C LYS A 180 -6.84 10.42 13.99
N GLN A 181 -7.88 9.87 13.36
CA GLN A 181 -7.78 8.97 12.22
C GLN A 181 -9.06 8.97 11.40
N VAL A 182 -8.92 8.80 10.10
CA VAL A 182 -10.04 8.53 9.19
C VAL A 182 -9.80 7.20 8.51
N LYS A 183 -10.77 6.26 8.64
CA LYS A 183 -10.78 5.03 7.83
C LYS A 183 -11.70 5.23 6.64
N LEU A 184 -11.20 4.93 5.45
CA LEU A 184 -11.97 4.90 4.21
C LEU A 184 -12.30 3.46 3.85
N LEU A 185 -13.57 3.16 3.59
CA LEU A 185 -14.05 1.86 3.16
C LEU A 185 -14.83 2.00 1.85
N ALA A 186 -14.57 1.17 0.87
CA ALA A 186 -15.43 1.01 -0.30
C ALA A 186 -16.68 0.19 0.09
N VAL A 187 -17.87 0.68 -0.25
CA VAL A 187 -19.12 -0.03 0.08
C VAL A 187 -19.28 -1.29 -0.79
N GLY A 188 -18.87 -1.23 -2.05
CA GLY A 188 -18.86 -2.36 -2.98
C GLY A 188 -17.67 -3.33 -2.78
N GLN A 189 -16.86 -3.12 -1.73
CA GLN A 189 -15.72 -3.97 -1.36
C GLN A 189 -14.56 -3.94 -2.38
N GLU A 190 -14.51 -2.90 -3.19
CA GLU A 190 -13.38 -2.68 -4.07
C GLU A 190 -12.09 -2.55 -3.25
N ASN A 191 -11.00 -3.07 -3.78
CA ASN A 191 -9.70 -3.02 -3.12
C ASN A 191 -9.12 -1.60 -3.19
N LEU A 192 -8.85 -0.98 -2.05
CA LEU A 192 -8.39 0.40 -1.97
C LEU A 192 -6.87 0.53 -1.82
N ALA A 193 -6.22 -0.51 -1.32
CA ALA A 193 -4.77 -0.53 -1.05
C ALA A 193 -4.21 -1.95 -1.15
N GLY A 194 -2.88 -2.07 -1.13
CA GLY A 194 -2.18 -3.34 -1.16
C GLY A 194 -1.19 -3.46 -2.31
N THR A 195 -0.68 -4.67 -2.54
CA THR A 195 0.26 -4.92 -3.63
C THR A 195 -0.48 -5.02 -4.95
N ILE A 196 -0.04 -4.22 -5.92
CA ILE A 196 -0.59 -4.13 -7.27
C ILE A 196 0.48 -4.60 -8.26
N ASN A 197 0.09 -5.47 -9.17
CA ASN A 197 0.84 -5.79 -10.37
C ASN A 197 0.19 -5.03 -11.53
N SER A 198 0.91 -4.07 -12.09
CA SER A 198 0.40 -3.15 -13.10
C SER A 198 1.18 -3.28 -14.41
N THR A 199 0.52 -3.69 -15.48
CA THR A 199 1.10 -3.65 -16.82
C THR A 199 0.80 -2.31 -17.45
N ILE A 200 1.86 -1.51 -17.70
CA ILE A 200 1.73 -0.15 -18.20
C ILE A 200 2.41 -0.04 -19.56
N THR A 201 1.67 0.47 -20.54
CA THR A 201 2.15 0.77 -21.88
C THR A 201 2.24 2.28 -22.06
N PHE A 202 3.36 2.75 -22.59
CA PHE A 202 3.61 4.15 -22.89
C PHE A 202 3.50 4.41 -24.39
N ALA A 203 2.92 5.53 -24.76
CA ALA A 203 2.93 6.04 -26.12
C ALA A 203 4.30 6.63 -26.48
N ASN A 204 4.51 6.96 -27.75
CA ASN A 204 5.77 7.56 -28.24
C ASN A 204 6.10 8.92 -27.60
N ASP A 205 5.10 9.65 -27.12
CA ASP A 205 5.26 10.90 -26.39
C ASP A 205 5.53 10.70 -24.88
N GLY A 206 5.67 9.45 -24.44
CA GLY A 206 5.97 9.06 -23.07
C GLY A 206 4.75 9.01 -22.15
N LYS A 207 3.55 9.36 -22.62
CA LYS A 207 2.32 9.26 -21.81
C LYS A 207 1.86 7.82 -21.65
N ILE A 208 1.17 7.53 -20.54
CA ILE A 208 0.51 6.23 -20.36
C ILE A 208 -0.62 6.10 -21.37
N SER A 209 -0.50 5.14 -22.29
CA SER A 209 -1.54 4.81 -23.27
C SER A 209 -2.48 3.71 -22.78
N ALA A 210 -1.99 2.78 -21.97
CA ALA A 210 -2.79 1.74 -21.33
C ALA A 210 -2.20 1.35 -19.97
N ALA A 211 -3.08 1.01 -19.03
CA ALA A 211 -2.70 0.45 -17.74
C ALA A 211 -3.71 -0.65 -17.35
N GLN A 212 -3.18 -1.79 -16.92
CA GLN A 212 -3.97 -2.91 -16.41
C GLN A 212 -3.48 -3.24 -15.01
N ASN A 213 -4.34 -3.04 -14.02
CA ASN A 213 -4.01 -3.23 -12.61
C ASN A 213 -4.62 -4.53 -12.09
N LYS A 214 -3.82 -5.30 -11.34
CA LYS A 214 -4.26 -6.51 -10.65
C LYS A 214 -3.72 -6.51 -9.22
N PHE A 215 -4.61 -6.54 -8.24
CA PHE A 215 -4.21 -6.73 -6.84
C PHE A 215 -3.73 -8.16 -6.62
N THR A 216 -2.59 -8.31 -5.95
CA THR A 216 -2.04 -9.61 -5.52
C THR A 216 -2.16 -9.79 -4.01
N ALA A 217 -2.11 -8.71 -3.25
CA ALA A 217 -2.52 -8.63 -1.86
C ALA A 217 -3.33 -7.34 -1.69
N ALA A 218 -4.51 -7.41 -1.07
CA ALA A 218 -5.47 -6.33 -1.13
C ALA A 218 -6.08 -5.99 0.23
N SER A 219 -6.42 -4.71 0.41
CA SER A 219 -7.18 -4.19 1.54
C SER A 219 -8.36 -3.37 1.02
N PRO A 220 -9.59 -3.62 1.52
CA PRO A 220 -10.76 -2.79 1.22
C PRO A 220 -10.79 -1.51 2.06
N VAL A 221 -9.74 -1.23 2.84
CA VAL A 221 -9.65 -0.10 3.77
C VAL A 221 -8.36 0.66 3.54
N VAL A 222 -8.44 1.99 3.59
CA VAL A 222 -7.31 2.90 3.73
C VAL A 222 -7.45 3.68 5.03
N ASN A 223 -6.36 3.81 5.76
CA ASN A 223 -6.27 4.54 7.01
C ASN A 223 -5.48 5.84 6.81
N LEU A 224 -6.12 6.97 7.04
CA LEU A 224 -5.47 8.27 7.07
C LEU A 224 -5.26 8.66 8.53
N LYS A 225 -4.02 8.75 8.99
CA LYS A 225 -3.66 9.03 10.39
C LYS A 225 -2.91 10.33 10.54
N ALA A 226 -3.23 11.12 11.57
CA ALA A 226 -2.35 12.19 11.99
C ALA A 226 -1.01 11.59 12.46
N GLU A 227 0.10 12.17 12.04
CA GLU A 227 1.44 11.76 12.50
C GLU A 227 1.61 12.03 14.01
N SER A 228 1.03 13.12 14.47
CA SER A 228 0.94 13.48 15.90
C SER A 228 -0.37 14.22 16.16
N GLY A 229 -0.99 13.97 17.33
CA GLY A 229 -2.21 14.67 17.74
C GLY A 229 -3.43 14.29 16.88
N THR A 230 -4.08 15.30 16.31
CA THR A 230 -5.34 15.20 15.57
C THR A 230 -5.31 15.94 14.25
N LEU A 231 -6.30 15.67 13.40
CA LEU A 231 -6.53 16.42 12.18
C LEU A 231 -7.14 17.80 12.53
N GLU A 232 -6.64 18.83 11.86
CA GLU A 232 -7.07 20.20 12.09
C GLU A 232 -8.45 20.49 11.47
N GLU A 233 -9.30 21.18 12.19
CA GLU A 233 -10.55 21.71 11.67
C GLU A 233 -10.28 22.75 10.56
N ASN A 234 -11.19 22.86 9.60
CA ASN A 234 -11.11 23.76 8.45
C ASN A 234 -9.94 23.49 7.49
N LYS A 235 -9.31 22.32 7.60
CA LYS A 235 -8.26 21.87 6.66
C LYS A 235 -8.76 20.76 5.75
N SER A 236 -8.28 20.80 4.51
CA SER A 236 -8.50 19.72 3.55
C SER A 236 -7.46 18.63 3.73
N TYR A 237 -7.90 17.39 3.58
CA TYR A 237 -7.07 16.19 3.64
C TYR A 237 -7.28 15.36 2.38
N TYR A 238 -6.27 14.60 2.01
CA TYR A 238 -6.24 13.84 0.78
C TYR A 238 -5.92 12.37 1.06
N ILE A 239 -6.62 11.48 0.39
CA ILE A 239 -6.34 10.05 0.38
C ILE A 239 -6.00 9.66 -1.05
N ALA A 240 -4.81 9.09 -1.26
CA ALA A 240 -4.43 8.55 -2.55
C ALA A 240 -5.04 7.16 -2.74
N LEU A 241 -5.59 6.90 -3.92
CA LEU A 241 -6.27 5.66 -4.27
C LEU A 241 -5.86 5.21 -5.67
N PRO A 242 -5.76 3.88 -5.93
CA PRO A 242 -5.58 3.38 -7.29
C PRO A 242 -6.74 3.81 -8.19
N GLU A 243 -6.45 3.96 -9.50
CA GLU A 243 -7.49 4.22 -10.50
C GLU A 243 -8.52 3.10 -10.48
N GLN A 244 -9.75 3.45 -10.15
CA GLN A 244 -10.87 2.50 -10.10
C GLN A 244 -12.21 3.20 -9.92
N LYS A 245 -13.27 2.42 -10.08
CA LYS A 245 -14.65 2.82 -9.90
C LYS A 245 -15.20 2.21 -8.61
N LEU A 246 -15.62 3.05 -7.66
CA LEU A 246 -16.33 2.64 -6.46
C LEU A 246 -17.82 2.66 -6.75
N SER A 247 -18.37 1.52 -7.17
CA SER A 247 -19.68 1.41 -7.76
C SER A 247 -20.83 1.72 -6.79
N GLN A 248 -20.61 1.44 -5.49
CA GLN A 248 -21.61 1.66 -4.44
C GLN A 248 -21.20 2.81 -3.49
N GLY A 249 -20.20 3.60 -3.90
CA GLY A 249 -19.67 4.69 -3.08
C GLY A 249 -18.77 4.23 -1.95
N LEU A 250 -18.66 5.04 -0.90
CA LEU A 250 -17.72 4.83 0.20
C LEU A 250 -18.31 5.20 1.56
N THR A 251 -17.65 4.75 2.61
CA THR A 251 -17.87 5.21 3.98
C THR A 251 -16.56 5.78 4.54
N LEU A 252 -16.62 6.99 5.08
CA LEU A 252 -15.58 7.58 5.92
C LEU A 252 -15.94 7.38 7.38
N VAL A 253 -15.03 6.81 8.14
CA VAL A 253 -15.14 6.61 9.60
C VAL A 253 -14.16 7.55 10.27
N PHE A 254 -14.67 8.62 10.87
CA PHE A 254 -13.89 9.59 11.62
C PHE A 254 -13.74 9.12 13.06
N ILE A 255 -12.56 8.68 13.45
CA ILE A 255 -12.25 8.16 14.78
C ILE A 255 -11.68 9.29 15.63
N MET A 256 -12.35 9.56 16.75
CA MET A 256 -11.99 10.60 17.70
C MET A 256 -10.85 10.15 18.63
N GLN A 257 -10.28 11.07 19.38
CA GLN A 257 -9.24 10.77 20.38
C GLN A 257 -9.72 9.77 21.44
N ASP A 258 -10.98 9.86 21.86
CA ASP A 258 -11.60 8.96 22.86
C ASP A 258 -11.98 7.57 22.28
N GLY A 259 -11.70 7.31 21.01
CA GLY A 259 -12.01 6.06 20.34
C GLY A 259 -13.42 5.96 19.78
N LYS A 260 -14.32 6.89 20.08
CA LYS A 260 -15.63 6.94 19.42
C LYS A 260 -15.48 7.35 17.96
N ALA A 261 -16.50 7.07 17.15
CA ALA A 261 -16.46 7.37 15.74
C ALA A 261 -17.74 8.00 15.21
N ILE A 262 -17.58 8.76 14.11
CA ILE A 262 -18.67 9.29 13.30
C ILE A 262 -18.54 8.71 11.90
N LEU A 263 -19.65 8.19 11.34
CA LEU A 263 -19.69 7.65 10.00
C LEU A 263 -20.31 8.64 9.03
N LYS A 264 -19.65 8.87 7.90
CA LYS A 264 -20.18 9.61 6.74
C LYS A 264 -20.23 8.66 5.55
N LYS A 265 -21.43 8.47 4.98
CA LYS A 265 -21.65 7.59 3.83
C LYS A 265 -21.87 8.44 2.58
N VAL A 266 -21.11 8.16 1.54
CA VAL A 266 -21.28 8.69 0.20
C VAL A 266 -21.84 7.55 -0.66
N LYS A 267 -23.14 7.63 -1.00
CA LYS A 267 -23.87 6.52 -1.65
C LYS A 267 -23.77 6.54 -3.17
N GLN A 268 -23.29 7.63 -3.75
CA GLN A 268 -23.13 7.74 -5.19
C GLN A 268 -21.87 7.03 -5.66
N GLU A 269 -21.89 6.60 -6.91
CA GLU A 269 -20.71 6.08 -7.58
C GLU A 269 -19.57 7.12 -7.59
N ILE A 270 -18.34 6.67 -7.35
CA ILE A 270 -17.14 7.51 -7.37
C ILE A 270 -16.16 6.91 -8.36
N ASN A 271 -15.74 7.70 -9.33
CA ASN A 271 -14.77 7.30 -10.33
C ASN A 271 -13.40 7.94 -10.00
N ILE A 272 -12.51 7.16 -9.41
CA ILE A 272 -11.12 7.59 -9.13
C ILE A 272 -10.33 7.47 -10.43
N GLN A 273 -9.97 8.61 -11.00
CA GLN A 273 -9.20 8.71 -12.24
C GLN A 273 -7.76 9.12 -11.92
N ARG A 274 -6.81 8.60 -12.71
CA ARG A 274 -5.40 8.99 -12.62
C ARG A 274 -5.23 10.51 -12.70
N ALA A 275 -4.39 11.03 -11.81
CA ALA A 275 -4.04 12.45 -11.77
C ALA A 275 -5.24 13.41 -11.60
N LYS A 276 -6.34 12.92 -11.05
CA LYS A 276 -7.52 13.74 -10.74
C LYS A 276 -7.78 13.75 -9.24
N VAL A 277 -8.36 14.84 -8.77
CA VAL A 277 -8.87 14.98 -7.40
C VAL A 277 -10.40 14.84 -7.47
N TYR A 278 -10.93 13.87 -6.74
CA TYR A 278 -12.34 13.75 -6.47
C TYR A 278 -12.65 14.42 -5.14
N ASP A 279 -13.43 15.50 -5.16
CA ASP A 279 -13.71 16.31 -3.99
C ASP A 279 -15.05 15.90 -3.35
N LEU A 280 -14.99 15.45 -2.11
CA LEU A 280 -16.16 15.15 -1.29
C LEU A 280 -16.75 16.39 -0.60
N GLY A 281 -16.05 17.53 -0.66
CA GLY A 281 -16.45 18.77 0.01
C GLY A 281 -16.24 18.77 1.51
N GLU A 282 -17.09 19.51 2.22
CA GLU A 282 -17.01 19.67 3.67
C GLU A 282 -17.69 18.52 4.41
N MET A 283 -16.97 17.93 5.36
CA MET A 283 -17.46 16.89 6.28
C MET A 283 -17.73 17.52 7.64
N THR A 284 -18.94 18.05 7.82
CA THR A 284 -19.35 18.60 9.12
C THR A 284 -19.57 17.47 10.11
N LEU A 285 -18.79 17.50 11.20
CA LEU A 285 -18.80 16.50 12.25
C LEU A 285 -19.31 17.15 13.55
N ASP A 286 -20.26 16.47 14.21
CA ASP A 286 -20.76 16.84 15.52
C ASP A 286 -20.19 15.83 16.53
N ALA A 287 -19.16 16.22 17.27
CA ALA A 287 -18.47 15.34 18.23
C ALA A 287 -19.43 14.75 19.28
N SER A 288 -20.53 15.42 19.62
CA SER A 288 -21.54 14.90 20.55
C SER A 288 -22.27 13.67 20.02
N LYS A 289 -22.26 13.47 18.68
CA LYS A 289 -22.87 12.30 18.01
C LYS A 289 -21.90 11.15 17.78
N ALA A 290 -20.64 11.29 18.19
CA ALA A 290 -19.67 10.20 18.12
C ALA A 290 -20.11 9.03 19.02
N LYS A 291 -20.03 7.80 18.51
CA LYS A 291 -20.47 6.58 19.19
C LYS A 291 -19.34 5.54 19.23
N PRO A 292 -19.27 4.74 20.31
CA PRO A 292 -18.43 3.55 20.27
C PRO A 292 -19.06 2.51 19.34
N PHE A 293 -18.21 1.75 18.63
CA PHE A 293 -18.60 0.64 17.76
C PHE A 293 -18.10 -0.67 18.37
N ILE A 294 -18.64 -0.99 19.53
CA ILE A 294 -18.26 -2.16 20.33
C ILE A 294 -19.24 -3.30 20.08
N LEU A 295 -18.73 -4.40 19.57
CA LEU A 295 -19.46 -5.67 19.51
C LEU A 295 -19.49 -6.27 20.91
N LYS A 296 -20.67 -6.63 21.37
CA LYS A 296 -20.92 -7.14 22.73
C LYS A 296 -21.42 -8.58 22.75
N ASN A 297 -21.80 -9.12 21.60
CA ASN A 297 -22.33 -10.47 21.48
C ASN A 297 -21.21 -11.49 21.70
N GLN A 298 -21.08 -12.00 22.92
CA GLN A 298 -19.97 -12.86 23.32
C GLN A 298 -19.93 -14.16 22.50
N GLY A 299 -21.08 -14.73 22.15
CA GLY A 299 -21.14 -15.93 21.31
C GLY A 299 -20.53 -15.69 19.93
N LEU A 300 -20.78 -14.52 19.33
CA LEU A 300 -20.19 -14.11 18.06
C LEU A 300 -18.69 -13.80 18.20
N ILE A 301 -18.31 -13.06 19.24
CA ILE A 301 -16.90 -12.70 19.51
C ILE A 301 -16.04 -13.94 19.71
N GLU A 302 -16.51 -14.95 20.41
CA GLU A 302 -15.81 -16.22 20.60
C GLU A 302 -15.67 -17.00 19.28
N ALA A 303 -16.77 -17.12 18.52
CA ALA A 303 -16.78 -17.82 17.24
C ALA A 303 -15.83 -17.17 16.23
N VAL A 304 -15.84 -15.84 16.17
CA VAL A 304 -14.94 -15.05 15.31
C VAL A 304 -13.50 -15.17 15.76
N GLY A 305 -13.24 -15.09 17.06
CA GLY A 305 -11.89 -15.23 17.63
C GLY A 305 -11.25 -16.58 17.36
N ALA A 306 -12.06 -17.64 17.20
CA ALA A 306 -11.59 -18.96 16.80
C ALA A 306 -11.18 -19.05 15.32
N LYS A 307 -11.67 -18.15 14.48
CA LYS A 307 -11.43 -18.15 13.01
C LYS A 307 -10.50 -17.04 12.55
N ILE A 308 -10.50 -15.90 13.23
CA ILE A 308 -9.71 -14.70 12.88
C ILE A 308 -8.74 -14.42 14.03
N SER A 309 -7.45 -14.66 13.79
CA SER A 309 -6.40 -14.44 14.79
C SER A 309 -6.09 -12.96 15.00
N GLY A 310 -5.60 -12.62 16.20
CA GLY A 310 -5.06 -11.29 16.52
C GLY A 310 -6.09 -10.17 16.56
N LEU A 311 -7.38 -10.47 16.78
CA LEU A 311 -8.39 -9.46 17.06
C LEU A 311 -8.16 -8.86 18.46
N ILE A 312 -8.21 -7.54 18.54
CA ILE A 312 -8.05 -6.79 19.79
C ILE A 312 -9.42 -6.72 20.49
N ARG A 313 -9.43 -7.09 21.78
CA ARG A 313 -10.60 -7.00 22.65
C ARG A 313 -10.45 -5.88 23.66
N THR A 314 -11.55 -5.35 24.15
CA THR A 314 -11.56 -4.42 25.29
C THR A 314 -11.25 -5.17 26.59
N ALA A 315 -11.02 -4.43 27.68
CA ALA A 315 -10.78 -5.03 28.99
C ALA A 315 -11.96 -5.91 29.48
N GLU A 316 -13.18 -5.56 29.05
CA GLU A 316 -14.41 -6.32 29.35
C GLU A 316 -14.64 -7.52 28.42
N GLY A 317 -13.68 -7.82 27.53
CA GLY A 317 -13.76 -8.91 26.56
C GLY A 317 -14.62 -8.62 25.31
N ASN A 318 -15.18 -7.43 25.19
CA ASN A 318 -15.89 -6.98 24.00
C ASN A 318 -14.91 -6.72 22.86
N MET A 319 -15.40 -6.48 21.65
CA MET A 319 -14.55 -6.18 20.49
C MET A 319 -14.86 -4.80 19.91
N ASP A 320 -13.90 -3.88 19.96
CA ASP A 320 -13.97 -2.61 19.24
C ASP A 320 -13.64 -2.86 17.77
N ILE A 321 -14.63 -2.64 16.91
CA ILE A 321 -14.50 -2.91 15.47
C ILE A 321 -13.48 -2.00 14.78
N TYR A 322 -13.21 -0.84 15.33
CA TYR A 322 -12.27 0.14 14.78
C TYR A 322 -10.92 0.19 15.51
N ALA A 323 -10.73 -0.66 16.54
CA ALA A 323 -9.43 -0.78 17.19
C ALA A 323 -8.39 -1.40 16.24
N ALA A 324 -7.24 -0.76 16.14
CA ALA A 324 -6.14 -1.18 15.25
C ALA A 324 -6.66 -1.64 13.87
N ASP A 325 -6.44 -2.90 13.50
CA ASP A 325 -6.82 -3.50 12.22
C ASP A 325 -7.98 -4.52 12.34
N ASN A 326 -8.78 -4.45 13.40
CA ASN A 326 -9.91 -5.37 13.61
C ASN A 326 -10.88 -5.37 12.43
N LEU A 327 -11.24 -4.18 11.95
CA LEU A 327 -12.15 -4.04 10.81
C LEU A 327 -11.60 -4.71 9.56
N GLU A 328 -10.33 -4.49 9.25
CA GLU A 328 -9.66 -5.05 8.08
C GLU A 328 -9.60 -6.57 8.14
N LYS A 329 -9.32 -7.14 9.32
CA LYS A 329 -9.32 -8.58 9.57
C LYS A 329 -10.72 -9.17 9.38
N ILE A 330 -11.74 -8.51 9.91
CA ILE A 330 -13.14 -8.92 9.76
C ILE A 330 -13.57 -8.89 8.28
N LEU A 331 -13.27 -7.81 7.56
CA LEU A 331 -13.63 -7.65 6.16
C LEU A 331 -12.83 -8.57 5.22
N SER A 332 -11.63 -8.96 5.58
CA SER A 332 -10.82 -9.89 4.76
C SER A 332 -11.16 -11.36 4.99
N TYR A 333 -11.90 -11.70 6.03
CA TYR A 333 -12.29 -13.07 6.33
C TYR A 333 -13.34 -13.59 5.34
N LYS A 334 -12.99 -14.64 4.58
CA LYS A 334 -13.82 -15.25 3.54
C LYS A 334 -14.25 -16.68 3.87
N GLY A 335 -14.00 -17.14 5.10
CA GLY A 335 -14.35 -18.48 5.53
C GLY A 335 -15.83 -18.64 5.92
N MET A 336 -16.20 -19.86 6.30
CA MET A 336 -17.49 -20.12 6.95
C MET A 336 -17.45 -19.58 8.38
N LEU A 337 -18.44 -18.78 8.77
CA LEU A 337 -18.65 -18.33 10.14
C LEU A 337 -19.59 -19.28 10.86
N GLU A 338 -19.07 -20.01 11.85
CA GLU A 338 -19.80 -20.99 12.62
C GLU A 338 -20.06 -20.45 14.04
N VAL A 339 -21.27 -20.00 14.29
CA VAL A 339 -21.75 -19.56 15.61
C VAL A 339 -22.77 -20.57 16.10
N ASN A 340 -22.29 -21.77 16.49
CA ASN A 340 -23.16 -22.91 16.82
C ASN A 340 -23.21 -23.16 18.31
N ASN A 341 -24.40 -23.52 18.83
CA ASN A 341 -24.60 -23.93 20.21
C ASN A 341 -24.05 -22.89 21.21
N LYS A 342 -24.31 -21.61 20.97
CA LYS A 342 -23.90 -20.49 21.81
C LYS A 342 -25.11 -19.90 22.51
N ASP A 343 -25.27 -20.18 23.80
CA ASP A 343 -26.38 -19.63 24.59
C ASP A 343 -26.26 -18.11 24.80
N ASN A 344 -25.04 -17.56 24.64
CA ASN A 344 -24.72 -16.13 24.69
C ASN A 344 -24.76 -15.43 23.31
N PHE A 345 -25.24 -16.12 22.25
CA PHE A 345 -25.50 -15.50 20.95
C PHE A 345 -27.00 -15.19 20.84
N THR A 346 -27.36 -13.93 21.10
CA THR A 346 -28.76 -13.52 21.29
C THR A 346 -29.32 -12.63 20.20
N SER A 347 -28.47 -12.04 19.33
CA SER A 347 -28.85 -11.16 18.22
C SER A 347 -27.94 -11.35 17.01
N ILE A 348 -28.53 -11.21 15.82
CA ILE A 348 -27.82 -11.22 14.54
C ILE A 348 -27.34 -9.85 14.09
N ASP A 349 -27.66 -8.76 14.79
CA ASP A 349 -27.37 -7.39 14.35
C ASP A 349 -25.90 -7.14 14.09
N GLU A 350 -25.01 -7.79 14.85
CA GLU A 350 -23.56 -7.62 14.69
C GLU A 350 -22.99 -8.42 13.51
N LEU A 351 -23.75 -9.33 12.89
CA LEU A 351 -23.29 -10.06 11.69
C LEU A 351 -23.08 -9.14 10.48
N GLN A 352 -23.71 -7.96 10.44
CA GLN A 352 -23.59 -7.00 9.35
C GLN A 352 -22.15 -6.55 9.05
N TYR A 353 -21.22 -6.77 9.95
CA TYR A 353 -19.81 -6.44 9.77
C TYR A 353 -19.02 -7.53 9.03
N TYR A 354 -19.55 -8.75 8.94
CA TYR A 354 -18.88 -9.91 8.33
C TYR A 354 -19.34 -10.11 6.88
N ARG A 355 -19.04 -9.14 6.01
CA ARG A 355 -19.61 -9.03 4.67
C ARG A 355 -19.03 -10.00 3.65
N ASN A 356 -17.87 -10.61 3.94
CA ASN A 356 -17.13 -11.44 2.99
C ASN A 356 -17.13 -12.93 3.34
N ILE A 357 -17.90 -13.34 4.34
CA ILE A 357 -18.03 -14.77 4.67
C ILE A 357 -18.70 -15.52 3.51
N ASN A 358 -18.22 -16.72 3.23
CA ASN A 358 -18.79 -17.59 2.20
C ASN A 358 -19.85 -18.56 2.73
N GLY A 359 -20.10 -18.55 4.01
CA GLY A 359 -21.14 -19.34 4.68
C GLY A 359 -21.35 -18.94 6.12
N LEU A 360 -22.54 -19.19 6.61
CA LEU A 360 -22.97 -18.90 7.98
C LEU A 360 -23.72 -20.10 8.56
N ASN A 361 -23.26 -20.60 9.71
CA ASN A 361 -23.96 -21.64 10.48
C ASN A 361 -24.34 -21.10 11.86
N LEU A 362 -25.63 -21.07 12.15
CA LEU A 362 -26.23 -20.57 13.39
C LEU A 362 -26.97 -21.65 14.17
N GLN A 363 -26.70 -22.92 13.87
CA GLN A 363 -27.43 -24.05 14.47
C GLN A 363 -27.31 -24.10 16.01
N GLY A 364 -28.41 -24.43 16.68
CA GLY A 364 -28.43 -24.71 18.11
C GLY A 364 -28.32 -23.51 19.04
N ASN A 365 -28.48 -22.28 18.54
CA ASN A 365 -28.50 -21.07 19.36
C ASN A 365 -29.90 -20.84 19.92
N LYS A 366 -30.17 -21.39 21.11
CA LYS A 366 -31.51 -21.42 21.73
C LYS A 366 -32.05 -20.03 22.08
N ASN A 367 -31.16 -19.09 22.37
CA ASN A 367 -31.52 -17.74 22.79
C ASN A 367 -31.44 -16.70 21.64
N LEU A 368 -31.19 -17.16 20.41
CA LEU A 368 -31.15 -16.28 19.26
C LEU A 368 -32.55 -15.79 18.92
N ALA A 369 -32.74 -14.49 18.94
CA ALA A 369 -33.96 -13.81 18.54
C ALA A 369 -33.69 -12.85 17.35
N GLY A 370 -34.75 -12.57 16.58
CA GLY A 370 -34.74 -11.62 15.46
C GLY A 370 -34.98 -12.28 14.10
N GLU A 371 -35.23 -11.45 13.10
CA GLU A 371 -35.39 -11.87 11.71
C GLU A 371 -34.09 -11.67 10.95
N LEU A 372 -33.64 -12.72 10.28
CA LEU A 372 -32.49 -12.65 9.37
C LEU A 372 -32.94 -12.01 8.05
N ASN A 373 -32.74 -10.72 7.90
CA ASN A 373 -32.96 -10.04 6.65
C ASN A 373 -31.68 -10.10 5.81
N LEU A 374 -31.63 -11.06 4.90
CA LEU A 374 -30.46 -11.29 4.03
C LEU A 374 -30.13 -10.10 3.13
N ASN A 375 -31.05 -9.17 2.90
CA ASN A 375 -30.77 -7.95 2.14
C ASN A 375 -29.91 -6.94 2.92
N LYS A 376 -29.75 -7.10 4.22
CA LYS A 376 -28.83 -6.31 5.05
C LYS A 376 -27.42 -6.88 5.11
N TYR A 377 -27.27 -8.13 4.70
CA TYR A 377 -26.02 -8.88 4.73
C TYR A 377 -25.67 -9.26 3.30
N PRO A 378 -24.68 -8.62 2.69
CA PRO A 378 -24.26 -8.88 1.30
C PRO A 378 -23.75 -10.30 1.10
#